data_8c265a42a3e5f7763646c85ea7b8b3d1
#
_entry.id   8c265a42a3e5f7763646c85ea7b8b3d1
#
_cell.length_a   1.000
_cell.length_b   1.000
_cell.length_c   1.000
_cell.angle_alpha   90.00
_cell.angle_beta   90.00
_cell.angle_gamma   90.00
#
_symmetry.space_group_name_H-M   'P 1'
#
loop_
_entity.id
_entity.type
_entity.pdbx_description
1 polymer ?
#
loop_
_entity_poly.entity_id
_entity_poly.type
_entity_poly.pdbx_seq_one_letter_code
_entity_poly.pdbx_strand_id
1 'polypeptide(L)'
;MSKQDYMNTSVQEPPLDYSFRSIHVIQDLISEEPRTGLRPLKHSKSGKSLTQSLWLNNNVLNELRDFNQVISKLLEHPENLAWIDLSFNDLTSIDPVLATLFNLSVLYLHGNSIQRLGEVNKLAVLPRLRSLTLHGNPIEEEKGYRAQVETMSPAIALAFLPLVVTLLVRYRHHFRLLVRTVLLRSLRDCLSGLRIEERAFSYVLTHALPGDPGHILTTLDHWSSHCEYLSHMGPVKGQILIRLVEEKAPTCVLELGTYCGYSTLLIARALPPGGRLITVERDPRTAEVAEKLIRLAGFDERTVELIVGSSEEVIPRLRTTYQLSRVDLVLLAHRPRCYLRDLQLLEAHALLPAGATVLADHVLFPGAPRFLQYAKSCGRYRCRLHHTGLPDFPAIKDGIAQLTYAGPG
;
A
#
# COMPACT_ATOMS: atom_id res chain seq x y z
N MET A 1 30.14 -21.53 37.93
CA MET A 1 28.87 -21.35 37.23
C MET A 1 29.18 -20.85 35.83
N SER A 2 28.99 -21.69 34.83
CA SER A 2 29.52 -21.53 33.49
C SER A 2 28.64 -20.65 32.60
N LYS A 3 29.27 -19.87 31.74
CA LYS A 3 28.68 -18.95 30.73
C LYS A 3 27.95 -19.63 29.58
N GLN A 4 27.23 -20.75 29.82
CA GLN A 4 26.66 -21.57 28.75
C GLN A 4 25.12 -21.56 28.63
N ASP A 5 24.40 -20.77 29.42
CA ASP A 5 22.92 -20.86 29.48
C ASP A 5 22.14 -19.69 28.77
N TYR A 6 22.78 -18.89 27.93
CA TYR A 6 22.12 -17.76 27.26
C TYR A 6 22.06 -17.84 25.71
N MET A 7 22.06 -19.05 25.13
CA MET A 7 21.82 -19.21 23.68
C MET A 7 20.95 -20.43 23.38
N ASN A 8 19.70 -20.39 23.79
CA ASN A 8 18.68 -21.28 23.25
C ASN A 8 17.40 -20.52 22.89
N THR A 9 17.51 -19.51 22.04
CA THR A 9 16.42 -19.14 21.15
C THR A 9 16.35 -20.25 20.10
N SER A 10 15.56 -21.28 20.37
CA SER A 10 15.28 -22.35 19.42
C SER A 10 14.63 -21.73 18.20
N VAL A 11 15.42 -21.48 17.17
CA VAL A 11 14.92 -21.14 15.83
C VAL A 11 14.04 -22.32 15.42
N GLN A 12 12.73 -22.10 15.38
CA GLN A 12 11.77 -23.13 15.02
C GLN A 12 12.14 -23.67 13.62
N GLU A 13 12.25 -24.99 13.50
CA GLU A 13 12.55 -25.65 12.22
C GLU A 13 11.44 -25.34 11.21
N PRO A 14 11.77 -25.19 9.91
CA PRO A 14 10.76 -24.95 8.89
C PRO A 14 9.76 -26.11 8.84
N PRO A 15 8.51 -25.85 8.42
CA PRO A 15 7.48 -26.89 8.32
C PRO A 15 7.83 -27.93 7.25
N LEU A 16 7.38 -29.16 7.47
CA LEU A 16 7.29 -30.17 6.42
C LEU A 16 6.07 -29.82 5.56
N ASP A 17 6.33 -29.23 4.40
CA ASP A 17 5.32 -28.59 3.58
C ASP A 17 4.91 -29.45 2.37
N TYR A 18 3.70 -29.98 2.40
CA TYR A 18 3.04 -30.70 1.30
C TYR A 18 1.82 -29.92 0.77
N SER A 19 1.76 -28.64 0.98
CA SER A 19 0.67 -27.81 0.47
C SER A 19 0.61 -27.79 -1.07
N PHE A 20 -0.57 -27.72 -1.64
CA PHE A 20 -0.81 -27.67 -3.10
C PHE A 20 -0.20 -28.85 -3.89
N ARG A 21 -0.27 -30.05 -3.35
CA ARG A 21 0.25 -31.29 -3.99
C ARG A 21 -0.82 -32.19 -4.55
N SER A 22 -2.11 -31.79 -4.47
CA SER A 22 -3.26 -32.63 -4.87
C SER A 22 -3.28 -34.00 -4.18
N ILE A 23 -2.90 -34.06 -2.91
CA ILE A 23 -2.84 -35.27 -2.10
C ILE A 23 -4.26 -35.71 -1.79
N HIS A 24 -4.56 -36.97 -2.11
CA HIS A 24 -5.88 -37.58 -1.89
C HIS A 24 -5.96 -38.42 -0.60
N VAL A 25 -4.88 -39.09 -0.27
CA VAL A 25 -4.76 -39.91 0.92
C VAL A 25 -3.44 -39.68 1.65
N ILE A 26 -3.43 -39.90 2.96
CA ILE A 26 -2.23 -39.64 3.79
C ILE A 26 -1.03 -40.51 3.37
N GLN A 27 -1.23 -41.67 2.80
CA GLN A 27 -0.16 -42.54 2.31
C GLN A 27 0.63 -41.94 1.17
N ASP A 28 0.05 -41.03 0.38
CA ASP A 28 0.75 -40.33 -0.72
C ASP A 28 1.95 -39.55 -0.23
N LEU A 29 1.94 -39.06 1.04
CA LEU A 29 3.04 -38.33 1.65
C LEU A 29 4.38 -39.11 1.68
N ILE A 30 4.35 -40.43 1.59
CA ILE A 30 5.55 -41.28 1.61
C ILE A 30 6.31 -41.18 0.29
N SER A 31 5.57 -41.04 -0.81
CA SER A 31 6.13 -40.99 -2.17
C SER A 31 6.29 -39.56 -2.71
N GLU A 32 5.59 -38.60 -2.12
CA GLU A 32 5.68 -37.19 -2.49
C GLU A 32 6.87 -36.50 -1.84
N GLU A 33 7.49 -35.57 -2.57
CA GLU A 33 8.54 -34.71 -2.02
C GLU A 33 7.92 -33.46 -1.40
N PRO A 34 8.31 -33.09 -0.17
CA PRO A 34 7.87 -31.84 0.42
C PRO A 34 8.37 -30.63 -0.39
N ARG A 35 7.65 -29.55 -0.33
CA ARG A 35 8.06 -28.28 -0.99
C ARG A 35 9.31 -27.72 -0.33
N THR A 36 10.22 -27.21 -1.15
CA THR A 36 11.41 -26.54 -0.67
C THR A 36 11.09 -25.09 -0.28
N GLY A 37 11.33 -24.76 0.99
CA GLY A 37 11.22 -23.39 1.50
C GLY A 37 12.54 -22.61 1.42
N LEU A 38 12.54 -21.38 1.93
CA LEU A 38 13.73 -20.53 2.00
C LEU A 38 14.86 -21.09 2.90
N ARG A 39 14.51 -21.96 3.85
CA ARG A 39 15.44 -22.63 4.73
C ARG A 39 15.35 -24.15 4.51
N PRO A 40 16.48 -24.88 4.44
CA PRO A 40 16.47 -26.32 4.29
C PRO A 40 15.90 -26.99 5.54
N LEU A 41 15.17 -28.09 5.34
CA LEU A 41 14.72 -28.96 6.41
C LEU A 41 15.92 -29.70 7.02
N LYS A 42 15.97 -29.75 8.34
CA LYS A 42 16.95 -30.60 9.02
C LYS A 42 16.44 -32.04 9.16
N HIS A 43 17.30 -32.96 8.86
CA HIS A 43 17.00 -34.38 8.95
C HIS A 43 17.88 -35.04 10.04
N SER A 44 17.35 -36.06 10.66
CA SER A 44 18.05 -36.90 11.58
C SER A 44 19.03 -37.85 10.84
N LYS A 45 19.81 -38.62 11.58
CA LYS A 45 20.66 -39.67 11.01
C LYS A 45 19.89 -40.78 10.30
N SER A 46 18.61 -40.95 10.65
CA SER A 46 17.68 -41.88 10.01
C SER A 46 17.02 -41.34 8.74
N GLY A 47 17.32 -40.09 8.35
CA GLY A 47 16.73 -39.42 7.19
C GLY A 47 15.37 -38.78 7.45
N LYS A 48 14.83 -38.87 8.67
CA LYS A 48 13.53 -38.28 9.03
C LYS A 48 13.67 -36.80 9.40
N SER A 49 12.60 -36.03 9.17
CA SER A 49 12.59 -34.60 9.48
C SER A 49 12.51 -34.34 11.00
N LEU A 50 13.21 -33.30 11.46
CA LEU A 50 13.21 -32.84 12.86
C LEU A 50 12.19 -31.75 13.14
N THR A 51 11.35 -31.40 12.16
CA THR A 51 10.32 -30.36 12.31
C THR A 51 9.20 -30.76 13.26
N GLN A 52 8.56 -29.76 13.85
CA GLN A 52 7.35 -29.92 14.66
C GLN A 52 6.09 -29.36 13.96
N SER A 53 6.21 -29.04 12.67
CA SER A 53 5.13 -28.41 11.88
C SER A 53 4.90 -29.18 10.58
N LEU A 54 3.63 -29.50 10.30
CA LEU A 54 3.19 -30.23 9.09
C LEU A 54 2.12 -29.42 8.37
N TRP A 55 2.36 -29.11 7.11
CA TRP A 55 1.43 -28.39 6.27
C TRP A 55 0.88 -29.29 5.17
N LEU A 56 -0.43 -29.49 5.20
CA LEU A 56 -1.21 -30.32 4.26
C LEU A 56 -2.35 -29.50 3.62
N ASN A 57 -2.28 -28.19 3.74
CA ASN A 57 -3.32 -27.30 3.24
C ASN A 57 -3.39 -27.27 1.70
N ASN A 58 -4.57 -26.93 1.17
CA ASN A 58 -4.82 -26.88 -0.27
C ASN A 58 -4.54 -28.22 -0.99
N ASN A 59 -5.08 -29.30 -0.44
CA ASN A 59 -5.11 -30.63 -1.02
C ASN A 59 -6.56 -31.10 -1.15
N VAL A 60 -6.79 -32.39 -1.40
CA VAL A 60 -8.12 -33.02 -1.54
C VAL A 60 -8.33 -34.14 -0.53
N LEU A 61 -7.76 -34.02 0.65
CA LEU A 61 -7.88 -34.98 1.73
C LEU A 61 -9.30 -34.98 2.27
N ASN A 62 -9.94 -36.15 2.30
CA ASN A 62 -11.28 -36.37 2.87
C ASN A 62 -11.26 -37.13 4.20
N GLU A 63 -10.16 -37.84 4.50
CA GLU A 63 -9.93 -38.57 5.75
C GLU A 63 -8.45 -38.57 6.14
N LEU A 64 -8.15 -38.92 7.39
CA LEU A 64 -6.76 -39.00 7.92
C LEU A 64 -6.38 -40.46 8.27
N ARG A 65 -6.85 -41.44 7.47
CA ARG A 65 -6.54 -42.82 7.70
C ARG A 65 -5.03 -43.06 7.71
N ASP A 66 -4.55 -43.90 8.65
CA ASP A 66 -3.13 -44.23 8.85
C ASP A 66 -2.19 -43.06 9.17
N PHE A 67 -2.74 -41.89 9.55
CA PHE A 67 -1.98 -40.67 9.83
C PHE A 67 -0.77 -40.93 10.75
N ASN A 68 -0.97 -41.55 11.90
CA ASN A 68 0.10 -41.83 12.85
C ASN A 68 1.22 -42.73 12.27
N GLN A 69 0.86 -43.69 11.43
CA GLN A 69 1.84 -44.59 10.80
C GLN A 69 2.70 -43.83 9.79
N VAL A 70 2.06 -43.03 8.97
CA VAL A 70 2.77 -42.22 7.93
C VAL A 70 3.65 -41.17 8.57
N ILE A 71 3.13 -40.43 9.53
CA ILE A 71 3.89 -39.35 10.21
C ILE A 71 5.10 -39.93 10.96
N SER A 72 4.99 -41.15 11.53
CA SER A 72 6.13 -41.85 12.17
C SER A 72 7.24 -42.22 11.17
N LYS A 73 6.95 -42.31 9.87
CA LYS A 73 7.97 -42.52 8.84
C LYS A 73 8.63 -41.23 8.40
N LEU A 74 7.93 -40.10 8.46
CA LEU A 74 8.37 -38.79 7.97
C LEU A 74 9.10 -37.98 9.05
N LEU A 75 8.65 -38.06 10.31
CA LEU A 75 9.19 -37.30 11.43
C LEU A 75 9.99 -38.18 12.37
N GLU A 76 11.08 -37.64 12.90
CA GLU A 76 11.88 -38.33 13.93
C GLU A 76 11.15 -38.38 15.27
N HIS A 77 10.44 -37.28 15.61
CA HIS A 77 9.69 -37.12 16.85
C HIS A 77 8.23 -36.74 16.57
N PRO A 78 7.40 -37.67 16.04
CA PRO A 78 6.00 -37.39 15.73
C PRO A 78 5.18 -36.95 16.95
N GLU A 79 5.57 -37.38 18.17
CA GLU A 79 4.97 -36.98 19.43
C GLU A 79 5.14 -35.48 19.75
N ASN A 80 6.14 -34.84 19.14
CA ASN A 80 6.42 -33.40 19.31
C ASN A 80 5.72 -32.51 18.30
N LEU A 81 4.85 -33.08 17.44
CA LEU A 81 4.12 -32.31 16.44
C LEU A 81 3.22 -31.27 17.12
N ALA A 82 3.52 -29.99 16.86
CA ALA A 82 2.90 -28.85 17.53
C ALA A 82 2.01 -27.99 16.63
N TRP A 83 2.20 -28.06 15.32
CA TRP A 83 1.43 -27.30 14.35
C TRP A 83 1.04 -28.16 13.16
N ILE A 84 -0.29 -28.24 12.87
CA ILE A 84 -0.82 -28.91 11.68
C ILE A 84 -1.71 -27.91 10.95
N ASP A 85 -1.50 -27.79 9.65
CA ASP A 85 -2.38 -27.05 8.74
C ASP A 85 -3.07 -28.02 7.78
N LEU A 86 -4.36 -28.23 7.96
CA LEU A 86 -5.26 -29.03 7.13
C LEU A 86 -6.32 -28.16 6.43
N SER A 87 -6.11 -26.85 6.36
CA SER A 87 -7.05 -25.94 5.73
C SER A 87 -7.20 -26.19 4.24
N PHE A 88 -8.36 -25.86 3.70
CA PHE A 88 -8.69 -26.05 2.28
C PHE A 88 -8.47 -27.50 1.80
N ASN A 89 -9.16 -28.42 2.45
CA ASN A 89 -9.28 -29.83 2.08
C ASN A 89 -10.79 -30.21 2.04
N ASP A 90 -11.08 -31.51 1.92
CA ASP A 90 -12.46 -32.05 1.81
C ASP A 90 -12.90 -32.79 3.08
N LEU A 91 -12.30 -32.50 4.23
CA LEU A 91 -12.60 -33.15 5.50
C LEU A 91 -14.06 -32.88 5.92
N THR A 92 -14.85 -33.92 6.16
CA THR A 92 -16.27 -33.83 6.59
C THR A 92 -16.45 -33.93 8.11
N SER A 93 -15.41 -34.33 8.83
CA SER A 93 -15.41 -34.50 10.29
C SER A 93 -13.99 -34.26 10.85
N ILE A 94 -13.90 -34.04 12.16
CA ILE A 94 -12.61 -33.96 12.87
C ILE A 94 -12.23 -35.42 13.22
N ASP A 95 -11.14 -35.91 12.60
CA ASP A 95 -10.67 -37.25 12.85
C ASP A 95 -10.16 -37.42 14.29
N PRO A 96 -10.54 -38.47 15.01
CA PRO A 96 -10.07 -38.74 16.35
C PRO A 96 -8.55 -38.85 16.47
N VAL A 97 -7.83 -39.17 15.42
CA VAL A 97 -6.36 -39.22 15.41
C VAL A 97 -5.72 -37.90 15.83
N LEU A 98 -6.36 -36.76 15.50
CA LEU A 98 -5.87 -35.44 15.90
C LEU A 98 -5.90 -35.25 17.43
N ALA A 99 -6.84 -35.90 18.13
CA ALA A 99 -6.97 -35.90 19.59
C ALA A 99 -5.87 -36.68 20.30
N THR A 100 -5.08 -37.46 19.59
CA THR A 100 -3.94 -38.21 20.14
C THR A 100 -2.64 -37.39 20.19
N LEU A 101 -2.62 -36.22 19.55
CA LEU A 101 -1.44 -35.37 19.41
C LEU A 101 -1.34 -34.35 20.55
N PHE A 102 -0.99 -34.81 21.75
CA PHE A 102 -1.05 -34.01 22.99
C PHE A 102 -0.16 -32.77 23.01
N ASN A 103 0.86 -32.68 22.14
CA ASN A 103 1.71 -31.50 21.98
C ASN A 103 1.18 -30.50 20.95
N LEU A 104 0.05 -30.80 20.28
CA LEU A 104 -0.55 -29.93 19.28
C LEU A 104 -1.00 -28.61 19.89
N SER A 105 -0.46 -27.52 19.38
CA SER A 105 -0.74 -26.14 19.82
C SER A 105 -1.53 -25.37 18.76
N VAL A 106 -1.31 -25.67 17.48
CA VAL A 106 -1.95 -24.97 16.36
C VAL A 106 -2.56 -26.00 15.41
N LEU A 107 -3.87 -25.87 15.16
CA LEU A 107 -4.61 -26.71 14.21
C LEU A 107 -5.47 -25.83 13.31
N TYR A 108 -5.18 -25.85 12.02
CA TYR A 108 -5.99 -25.16 11.02
C TYR A 108 -6.85 -26.15 10.25
N LEU A 109 -8.17 -25.93 10.29
CA LEU A 109 -9.19 -26.76 9.64
C LEU A 109 -10.17 -25.90 8.79
N HIS A 110 -9.86 -24.59 8.60
CA HIS A 110 -10.75 -23.73 7.84
C HIS A 110 -10.85 -24.14 6.36
N GLY A 111 -11.98 -23.81 5.72
CA GLY A 111 -12.18 -24.16 4.32
C GLY A 111 -12.32 -25.67 4.05
N ASN A 112 -12.88 -26.42 4.99
CA ASN A 112 -13.25 -27.83 4.83
C ASN A 112 -14.77 -28.02 4.74
N SER A 113 -15.26 -29.25 4.87
CA SER A 113 -16.67 -29.61 4.80
C SER A 113 -17.25 -30.12 6.13
N ILE A 114 -16.71 -29.68 7.26
CA ILE A 114 -17.13 -30.08 8.61
C ILE A 114 -18.51 -29.49 8.90
N GLN A 115 -19.50 -30.35 9.26
CA GLN A 115 -20.89 -29.93 9.36
C GLN A 115 -21.40 -29.76 10.79
N ARG A 116 -20.91 -30.54 11.75
CA ARG A 116 -21.49 -30.64 13.10
C ARG A 116 -20.62 -30.02 14.18
N LEU A 117 -21.19 -29.12 14.98
CA LEU A 117 -20.48 -28.42 16.07
C LEU A 117 -19.94 -29.41 17.13
N GLY A 118 -20.60 -30.53 17.35
CA GLY A 118 -20.14 -31.58 18.25
C GLY A 118 -18.76 -32.16 17.91
N GLU A 119 -18.30 -32.03 16.67
CA GLU A 119 -16.97 -32.49 16.24
C GLU A 119 -15.84 -31.76 17.01
N VAL A 120 -16.04 -30.49 17.35
CA VAL A 120 -15.05 -29.67 18.10
C VAL A 120 -14.76 -30.25 19.46
N ASN A 121 -15.73 -30.92 20.11
CA ASN A 121 -15.56 -31.52 21.43
C ASN A 121 -14.48 -32.59 21.47
N LYS A 122 -14.20 -33.25 20.33
CA LYS A 122 -13.12 -34.25 20.23
C LYS A 122 -11.75 -33.64 20.54
N LEU A 123 -11.57 -32.35 20.29
CA LEU A 123 -10.31 -31.62 20.53
C LEU A 123 -10.16 -31.09 21.98
N ALA A 124 -11.21 -31.18 22.79
CA ALA A 124 -11.19 -30.68 24.18
C ALA A 124 -10.18 -31.43 25.07
N VAL A 125 -9.74 -32.61 24.67
CA VAL A 125 -8.71 -33.40 25.36
C VAL A 125 -7.29 -32.91 25.15
N LEU A 126 -7.07 -31.99 24.20
CA LEU A 126 -5.74 -31.49 23.84
C LEU A 126 -5.32 -30.37 24.80
N PRO A 127 -4.35 -30.63 25.73
CA PRO A 127 -4.04 -29.69 26.81
C PRO A 127 -3.26 -28.46 26.33
N ARG A 128 -2.67 -28.54 25.14
CA ARG A 128 -1.80 -27.50 24.60
C ARG A 128 -2.40 -26.77 23.38
N LEU A 129 -3.61 -27.14 22.95
CA LEU A 129 -4.23 -26.50 21.79
C LEU A 129 -4.60 -25.04 22.13
N ARG A 130 -4.00 -24.11 21.40
CA ARG A 130 -4.15 -22.66 21.58
C ARG A 130 -4.76 -21.97 20.38
N SER A 131 -4.60 -22.55 19.21
CA SER A 131 -5.10 -21.99 17.96
C SER A 131 -5.86 -23.05 17.18
N LEU A 132 -7.16 -22.80 16.96
CA LEU A 132 -8.05 -23.60 16.13
C LEU A 132 -8.77 -22.69 15.15
N THR A 133 -8.74 -23.01 13.86
CA THR A 133 -9.51 -22.29 12.84
C THR A 133 -10.50 -23.23 12.16
N LEU A 134 -11.77 -22.81 12.07
CA LEU A 134 -12.86 -23.61 11.51
C LEU A 134 -13.76 -22.82 10.55
N HIS A 135 -13.44 -21.54 10.29
CA HIS A 135 -14.21 -20.69 9.39
C HIS A 135 -14.22 -21.25 7.96
N GLY A 136 -15.25 -20.92 7.18
CA GLY A 136 -15.41 -21.50 5.84
C GLY A 136 -15.74 -22.99 5.83
N ASN A 137 -16.25 -23.55 6.94
CA ASN A 137 -16.87 -24.85 7.03
C ASN A 137 -18.39 -24.69 7.22
N PRO A 138 -19.25 -25.66 6.80
CA PRO A 138 -20.70 -25.59 7.05
C PRO A 138 -21.07 -25.45 8.54
N ILE A 139 -20.25 -25.91 9.45
CA ILE A 139 -20.38 -25.74 10.91
C ILE A 139 -20.53 -24.26 11.33
N GLU A 140 -20.03 -23.31 10.54
CA GLU A 140 -20.10 -21.87 10.84
C GLU A 140 -21.54 -21.35 10.91
N GLU A 141 -22.48 -22.02 10.23
CA GLU A 141 -23.90 -21.69 10.21
C GLU A 141 -24.66 -22.21 11.44
N GLU A 142 -24.06 -23.09 12.26
CA GLU A 142 -24.71 -23.64 13.43
C GLU A 142 -24.82 -22.63 14.58
N LYS A 143 -26.00 -22.63 15.26
CA LYS A 143 -26.22 -21.83 16.47
C LYS A 143 -25.23 -22.22 17.56
N GLY A 144 -24.45 -21.25 18.06
CA GLY A 144 -23.46 -21.48 19.12
C GLY A 144 -22.03 -21.64 18.64
N TYR A 145 -21.78 -21.69 17.32
CA TYR A 145 -20.43 -21.78 16.75
C TYR A 145 -19.46 -20.75 17.35
N ARG A 146 -19.83 -19.47 17.33
CA ARG A 146 -18.98 -18.39 17.88
C ARG A 146 -18.69 -18.58 19.37
N ALA A 147 -19.71 -18.89 20.17
CA ALA A 147 -19.53 -19.08 21.61
C ALA A 147 -18.59 -20.24 21.95
N GLN A 148 -18.64 -21.34 21.17
CA GLN A 148 -17.83 -22.53 21.43
C GLN A 148 -16.39 -22.38 20.91
N VAL A 149 -16.19 -21.69 19.78
CA VAL A 149 -14.86 -21.44 19.22
C VAL A 149 -14.15 -20.29 19.94
N GLU A 150 -14.89 -19.24 20.35
CA GLU A 150 -14.33 -18.10 21.11
C GLU A 150 -13.88 -18.50 22.52
N THR A 151 -14.54 -19.48 23.18
CA THR A 151 -14.09 -19.97 24.49
C THR A 151 -12.76 -20.70 24.44
N MET A 152 -12.33 -21.19 23.27
CA MET A 152 -11.01 -21.78 23.05
C MET A 152 -9.94 -20.77 22.64
N SER A 153 -10.30 -19.50 22.40
CA SER A 153 -9.43 -18.51 21.73
C SER A 153 -8.96 -17.25 22.50
N PRO A 154 -9.12 -17.08 23.82
CA PRO A 154 -8.61 -15.85 24.48
C PRO A 154 -7.09 -15.71 24.43
N ALA A 155 -6.35 -16.80 24.26
CA ALA A 155 -4.89 -16.78 24.21
C ALA A 155 -4.34 -16.32 22.82
N ILE A 156 -5.12 -16.40 21.75
CA ILE A 156 -4.67 -16.03 20.39
C ILE A 156 -4.55 -14.52 20.24
N ALA A 157 -5.53 -13.76 20.73
CA ALA A 157 -5.48 -12.29 20.69
C ALA A 157 -4.26 -11.76 21.47
N LEU A 158 -3.91 -12.38 22.60
CA LEU A 158 -2.72 -12.03 23.39
C LEU A 158 -1.41 -12.46 22.73
N ALA A 159 -1.37 -13.57 22.01
CA ALA A 159 -0.15 -14.02 21.31
C ALA A 159 0.21 -13.14 20.10
N PHE A 160 -0.80 -12.59 19.40
CA PHE A 160 -0.57 -11.64 18.30
C PHE A 160 -0.35 -10.20 18.77
N LEU A 161 -0.65 -9.85 20.02
CA LEU A 161 -0.50 -8.50 20.56
C LEU A 161 0.94 -7.96 20.37
N PRO A 162 2.03 -8.69 20.67
CA PRO A 162 3.39 -8.21 20.44
C PRO A 162 3.68 -7.96 18.95
N LEU A 163 3.17 -8.82 18.06
CA LEU A 163 3.32 -8.64 16.62
C LEU A 163 2.56 -7.40 16.13
N VAL A 164 1.32 -7.24 16.55
CA VAL A 164 0.48 -6.07 16.23
C VAL A 164 1.14 -4.80 16.76
N VAL A 165 1.60 -4.80 18.01
CA VAL A 165 2.31 -3.66 18.61
C VAL A 165 3.59 -3.36 17.83
N THR A 166 4.37 -4.37 17.48
CA THR A 166 5.60 -4.20 16.67
C THR A 166 5.29 -3.60 15.29
N LEU A 167 4.23 -4.07 14.62
CA LEU A 167 3.77 -3.54 13.36
C LEU A 167 3.28 -2.09 13.51
N LEU A 168 2.47 -1.80 14.54
CA LEU A 168 1.99 -0.45 14.82
C LEU A 168 3.14 0.52 15.13
N VAL A 169 4.14 0.09 15.90
CA VAL A 169 5.33 0.90 16.18
C VAL A 169 6.17 1.10 14.94
N ARG A 170 6.43 0.04 14.15
CA ARG A 170 7.23 0.08 12.92
C ARG A 170 6.57 0.96 11.85
N TYR A 171 5.26 0.84 11.69
CA TYR A 171 4.48 1.57 10.68
C TYR A 171 3.68 2.74 11.26
N ARG A 172 4.03 3.24 12.45
CA ARG A 172 3.30 4.31 13.15
C ARG A 172 3.03 5.55 12.29
N HIS A 173 3.97 5.92 11.41
CA HIS A 173 3.81 7.08 10.54
C HIS A 173 2.79 6.83 9.43
N HIS A 174 2.78 5.63 8.83
CA HIS A 174 1.79 5.22 7.84
C HIS A 174 0.40 5.10 8.47
N PHE A 175 0.32 4.56 9.70
CA PHE A 175 -0.93 4.47 10.44
C PHE A 175 -1.48 5.85 10.79
N ARG A 176 -0.63 6.78 11.26
CA ARG A 176 -1.03 8.17 11.50
C ARG A 176 -1.51 8.86 10.22
N LEU A 177 -0.82 8.64 9.11
CA LEU A 177 -1.24 9.16 7.81
C LEU A 177 -2.63 8.62 7.43
N LEU A 178 -2.85 7.30 7.55
CA LEU A 178 -4.14 6.67 7.27
C LEU A 178 -5.27 7.24 8.13
N VAL A 179 -5.02 7.39 9.44
CA VAL A 179 -6.01 7.97 10.37
C VAL A 179 -6.35 9.41 9.97
N ARG A 180 -5.35 10.24 9.65
CA ARG A 180 -5.58 11.65 9.26
C ARG A 180 -6.28 11.78 7.91
N THR A 181 -5.88 10.95 6.92
CA THR A 181 -6.38 11.08 5.53
C THR A 181 -7.70 10.37 5.29
N VAL A 182 -8.07 9.37 6.08
CA VAL A 182 -9.30 8.59 5.88
C VAL A 182 -10.28 8.82 7.03
N LEU A 183 -9.92 8.41 8.26
CA LEU A 183 -10.88 8.43 9.38
C LEU A 183 -11.27 9.85 9.79
N LEU A 184 -10.28 10.69 10.13
CA LEU A 184 -10.57 12.06 10.59
C LEU A 184 -11.15 12.92 9.47
N ARG A 185 -10.69 12.74 8.23
CA ARG A 185 -11.25 13.43 7.07
C ARG A 185 -12.72 13.08 6.88
N SER A 186 -13.05 11.77 6.79
CA SER A 186 -14.45 11.34 6.60
C SER A 186 -15.37 11.82 7.71
N LEU A 187 -14.89 11.79 8.97
CA LEU A 187 -15.65 12.28 10.11
C LEU A 187 -15.91 13.79 10.00
N ARG A 188 -14.90 14.58 9.66
CA ARG A 188 -15.04 16.03 9.51
C ARG A 188 -15.89 16.41 8.31
N ASP A 189 -15.74 15.71 7.17
CA ASP A 189 -16.60 15.92 6.00
C ASP A 189 -18.08 15.68 6.35
N CYS A 190 -18.36 14.63 7.15
CA CYS A 190 -19.71 14.32 7.61
C CYS A 190 -20.25 15.38 8.59
N LEU A 191 -19.44 15.84 9.54
CA LEU A 191 -19.86 16.80 10.58
C LEU A 191 -20.03 18.21 10.03
N SER A 192 -19.17 18.67 9.11
CA SER A 192 -19.18 20.03 8.57
C SER A 192 -20.03 20.20 7.32
N GLY A 193 -20.32 19.10 6.60
CA GLY A 193 -20.93 19.13 5.28
C GLY A 193 -20.04 19.74 4.19
N LEU A 194 -18.81 20.16 4.53
CA LEU A 194 -17.84 20.78 3.64
C LEU A 194 -16.71 19.80 3.33
N ARG A 195 -16.18 19.83 2.11
CA ARG A 195 -14.98 19.10 1.75
C ARG A 195 -13.73 19.76 2.37
N ILE A 196 -12.66 18.98 2.49
CA ILE A 196 -11.39 19.47 3.04
C ILE A 196 -10.85 20.68 2.27
N GLU A 197 -11.02 20.71 0.94
CA GLU A 197 -10.59 21.79 0.08
C GLU A 197 -11.31 23.09 0.41
N GLU A 198 -12.61 23.03 0.67
CA GLU A 198 -13.45 24.16 1.05
C GLU A 198 -13.10 24.69 2.44
N ARG A 199 -12.81 23.78 3.39
CA ARG A 199 -12.36 24.15 4.74
C ARG A 199 -11.00 24.83 4.72
N ALA A 200 -10.06 24.30 3.91
CA ALA A 200 -8.73 24.90 3.72
C ALA A 200 -8.85 26.32 3.15
N PHE A 201 -9.69 26.49 2.12
CA PHE A 201 -9.95 27.79 1.52
C PHE A 201 -10.57 28.78 2.51
N SER A 202 -11.57 28.35 3.29
CA SER A 202 -12.19 29.17 4.33
C SER A 202 -11.17 29.65 5.37
N TYR A 203 -10.22 28.78 5.74
CA TYR A 203 -9.13 29.16 6.63
C TYR A 203 -8.20 30.19 5.99
N VAL A 204 -7.84 30.00 4.72
CA VAL A 204 -7.01 30.96 3.97
C VAL A 204 -7.68 32.33 3.89
N LEU A 205 -9.00 32.38 3.61
CA LEU A 205 -9.75 33.63 3.55
C LEU A 205 -9.70 34.44 4.85
N THR A 206 -9.60 33.75 5.99
CA THR A 206 -9.60 34.41 7.31
C THR A 206 -8.19 34.75 7.84
N HIS A 207 -7.16 34.09 7.32
CA HIS A 207 -5.82 34.19 7.89
C HIS A 207 -4.76 34.69 6.90
N ALA A 208 -4.99 34.62 5.60
CA ALA A 208 -4.02 35.04 4.60
C ALA A 208 -4.25 36.50 4.15
N LEU A 209 -3.19 37.12 3.65
CA LEU A 209 -3.27 38.44 3.03
C LEU A 209 -3.64 38.28 1.55
N PRO A 210 -4.76 38.85 1.08
CA PRO A 210 -5.11 38.87 -0.34
C PRO A 210 -4.03 39.56 -1.17
N GLY A 211 -3.72 39.02 -2.34
CA GLY A 211 -2.69 39.55 -3.24
C GLY A 211 -1.26 39.18 -2.86
N ASP A 212 -1.05 38.40 -1.78
CA ASP A 212 0.25 37.89 -1.39
C ASP A 212 0.31 36.34 -1.53
N PRO A 213 0.80 35.82 -2.66
CA PRO A 213 0.92 34.37 -2.88
C PRO A 213 1.81 33.66 -1.85
N GLY A 214 2.83 34.37 -1.34
CA GLY A 214 3.75 33.83 -0.35
C GLY A 214 3.07 33.59 0.99
N HIS A 215 2.29 34.58 1.44
CA HIS A 215 1.52 34.47 2.67
C HIS A 215 0.39 33.41 2.57
N ILE A 216 -0.25 33.30 1.40
CA ILE A 216 -1.25 32.26 1.15
C ILE A 216 -0.64 30.86 1.24
N LEU A 217 0.53 30.64 0.63
CA LEU A 217 1.26 29.37 0.70
C LEU A 217 1.65 28.98 2.13
N THR A 218 2.21 29.93 2.90
CA THR A 218 2.56 29.69 4.30
C THR A 218 1.34 29.41 5.18
N THR A 219 0.21 30.04 4.88
CA THR A 219 -1.07 29.80 5.56
C THR A 219 -1.60 28.39 5.27
N LEU A 220 -1.49 27.92 4.02
CA LEU A 220 -1.85 26.54 3.64
C LEU A 220 -0.93 25.51 4.32
N ASP A 221 0.38 25.75 4.37
CA ASP A 221 1.34 24.88 5.08
C ASP A 221 1.01 24.81 6.57
N HIS A 222 0.70 25.94 7.19
CA HIS A 222 0.29 26.00 8.59
C HIS A 222 -1.01 25.20 8.82
N TRP A 223 -2.00 25.38 7.97
CA TRP A 223 -3.26 24.66 8.08
C TRP A 223 -3.08 23.14 7.91
N SER A 224 -2.27 22.71 6.92
CA SER A 224 -1.98 21.29 6.68
C SER A 224 -1.32 20.63 7.89
N SER A 225 -0.35 21.31 8.52
CA SER A 225 0.39 20.74 9.63
C SER A 225 -0.39 20.74 10.95
N HIS A 226 -1.21 21.76 11.22
CA HIS A 226 -1.86 21.97 12.54
C HIS A 226 -3.36 21.61 12.56
N CYS A 227 -4.06 21.75 11.43
CA CYS A 227 -5.51 21.52 11.37
C CYS A 227 -5.84 20.17 10.73
N GLU A 228 -5.69 20.06 9.41
CA GLU A 228 -6.01 18.86 8.65
C GLU A 228 -4.96 18.62 7.56
N TYR A 229 -4.50 17.38 7.43
CA TYR A 229 -3.51 17.03 6.43
C TYR A 229 -4.06 17.24 5.00
N LEU A 230 -3.44 18.17 4.27
CA LEU A 230 -3.70 18.44 2.87
C LEU A 230 -2.63 17.74 2.02
N SER A 231 -3.06 16.91 1.06
CA SER A 231 -2.12 16.21 0.18
C SER A 231 -1.60 17.16 -0.91
N HIS A 232 -0.68 18.03 -0.54
CA HIS A 232 0.01 18.95 -1.46
C HIS A 232 1.50 18.68 -1.50
N MET A 233 2.21 19.33 -2.40
CA MET A 233 3.66 19.18 -2.60
C MET A 233 4.49 19.53 -1.36
N GLY A 234 4.05 20.52 -0.58
CA GLY A 234 4.75 21.05 0.58
C GLY A 234 6.01 21.87 0.26
N PRO A 235 6.60 22.52 1.28
CA PRO A 235 7.66 23.49 1.06
C PRO A 235 8.96 22.87 0.53
N VAL A 236 9.33 21.66 0.96
CA VAL A 236 10.60 21.02 0.56
C VAL A 236 10.62 20.73 -0.95
N LYS A 237 9.58 20.07 -1.45
CA LYS A 237 9.45 19.79 -2.88
C LYS A 237 9.16 21.06 -3.68
N GLY A 238 8.41 22.00 -3.07
CA GLY A 238 8.11 23.29 -3.63
C GLY A 238 9.38 24.10 -3.97
N GLN A 239 10.42 24.03 -3.13
CA GLN A 239 11.71 24.67 -3.40
C GLN A 239 12.41 24.07 -4.65
N ILE A 240 12.28 22.76 -4.88
CA ILE A 240 12.81 22.11 -6.09
C ILE A 240 12.08 22.65 -7.33
N LEU A 241 10.75 22.74 -7.26
CA LEU A 241 9.92 23.26 -8.34
C LEU A 241 10.26 24.72 -8.65
N ILE A 242 10.30 25.60 -7.63
CA ILE A 242 10.63 27.03 -7.78
C ILE A 242 12.00 27.21 -8.47
N ARG A 243 13.05 26.55 -7.97
CA ARG A 243 14.38 26.61 -8.58
C ARG A 243 14.38 26.24 -10.04
N LEU A 244 13.65 25.18 -10.42
CA LEU A 244 13.57 24.73 -11.81
C LEU A 244 12.81 25.74 -12.69
N VAL A 245 11.75 26.37 -12.17
CA VAL A 245 11.05 27.44 -12.91
C VAL A 245 11.97 28.64 -13.10
N GLU A 246 12.69 29.07 -12.06
CA GLU A 246 13.63 30.18 -12.13
C GLU A 246 14.82 29.90 -13.05
N GLU A 247 15.44 28.70 -12.97
CA GLU A 247 16.58 28.29 -13.81
C GLU A 247 16.20 28.15 -15.30
N LYS A 248 15.00 27.61 -15.57
CA LYS A 248 14.53 27.37 -16.95
C LYS A 248 13.87 28.57 -17.59
N ALA A 249 13.35 29.50 -16.75
CA ALA A 249 12.56 30.65 -17.17
C ALA A 249 11.54 30.28 -18.29
N PRO A 250 10.65 29.29 -18.04
CA PRO A 250 9.76 28.74 -19.07
C PRO A 250 8.76 29.80 -19.51
N THR A 251 8.52 29.87 -20.83
CA THR A 251 7.45 30.74 -21.36
C THR A 251 6.08 30.11 -21.21
N CYS A 252 6.03 28.78 -21.18
CA CYS A 252 4.80 28.04 -20.99
C CYS A 252 5.00 26.82 -20.08
N VAL A 253 4.16 26.74 -19.06
CA VAL A 253 4.11 25.62 -18.12
C VAL A 253 2.75 24.94 -18.19
N LEU A 254 2.75 23.62 -18.17
CA LEU A 254 1.55 22.79 -18.06
C LEU A 254 1.58 22.05 -16.71
N GLU A 255 0.56 22.23 -15.91
CA GLU A 255 0.34 21.48 -14.67
C GLU A 255 -0.83 20.52 -14.84
N LEU A 256 -0.63 19.25 -14.55
CA LEU A 256 -1.68 18.23 -14.53
C LEU A 256 -1.95 17.85 -13.07
N GLY A 257 -3.08 18.32 -12.57
CA GLY A 257 -3.51 18.21 -11.16
C GLY A 257 -3.29 19.49 -10.38
N THR A 258 -4.27 20.40 -10.45
CA THR A 258 -4.27 21.68 -9.73
C THR A 258 -4.52 21.47 -8.23
N TYR A 259 -5.43 20.54 -7.90
CA TYR A 259 -5.96 20.34 -6.55
C TYR A 259 -6.43 21.68 -5.94
N CYS A 260 -5.91 22.08 -4.75
CA CYS A 260 -6.22 23.39 -4.17
C CYS A 260 -5.37 24.55 -4.72
N GLY A 261 -4.55 24.34 -5.75
CA GLY A 261 -3.73 25.39 -6.34
C GLY A 261 -2.39 25.68 -5.67
N TYR A 262 -1.91 24.85 -4.74
CA TYR A 262 -0.65 25.07 -4.02
C TYR A 262 0.55 25.13 -4.98
N SER A 263 0.77 24.10 -5.79
CA SER A 263 1.84 24.07 -6.81
C SER A 263 1.63 25.11 -7.91
N THR A 264 0.37 25.38 -8.24
CA THR A 264 -0.02 26.45 -9.18
C THR A 264 0.51 27.80 -8.71
N LEU A 265 0.32 28.16 -7.44
CA LEU A 265 0.81 29.41 -6.86
C LEU A 265 2.35 29.45 -6.79
N LEU A 266 3.00 28.30 -6.49
CA LEU A 266 4.47 28.21 -6.52
C LEU A 266 5.03 28.51 -7.91
N ILE A 267 4.43 27.92 -8.95
CA ILE A 267 4.83 28.15 -10.34
C ILE A 267 4.55 29.60 -10.73
N ALA A 268 3.30 30.06 -10.54
CA ALA A 268 2.86 31.38 -11.01
C ALA A 268 3.73 32.52 -10.47
N ARG A 269 4.12 32.46 -9.17
CA ARG A 269 5.00 33.48 -8.57
C ARG A 269 6.45 33.43 -9.06
N ALA A 270 6.91 32.30 -9.59
CA ALA A 270 8.27 32.10 -10.07
C ALA A 270 8.39 32.23 -11.60
N LEU A 271 7.27 32.38 -12.32
CA LEU A 271 7.27 32.58 -13.77
C LEU A 271 8.00 33.88 -14.16
N PRO A 272 8.74 33.88 -15.30
CA PRO A 272 9.26 35.10 -15.86
C PRO A 272 8.12 36.01 -16.35
N PRO A 273 8.37 37.32 -16.52
CA PRO A 273 7.39 38.26 -17.09
C PRO A 273 6.89 37.74 -18.45
N GLY A 274 5.56 37.66 -18.61
CA GLY A 274 4.90 37.12 -19.81
C GLY A 274 4.84 35.59 -19.87
N GLY A 275 5.35 34.87 -18.89
CA GLY A 275 5.17 33.44 -18.76
C GLY A 275 3.72 33.07 -18.49
N ARG A 276 3.28 31.93 -19.02
CA ARG A 276 1.89 31.43 -18.92
C ARG A 276 1.88 30.05 -18.28
N LEU A 277 0.96 29.84 -17.33
CA LEU A 277 0.67 28.54 -16.71
C LEU A 277 -0.74 28.06 -17.12
N ILE A 278 -0.79 26.89 -17.70
CA ILE A 278 -2.04 26.16 -17.90
C ILE A 278 -2.10 25.05 -16.86
N THR A 279 -3.15 25.03 -16.06
CA THR A 279 -3.35 24.00 -15.01
C THR A 279 -4.67 23.27 -15.24
N VAL A 280 -4.65 21.95 -15.04
CA VAL A 280 -5.79 21.06 -15.37
C VAL A 280 -6.26 20.36 -14.11
N GLU A 281 -7.55 20.51 -13.78
CA GLU A 281 -8.18 19.83 -12.65
C GLU A 281 -9.41 19.04 -13.13
N ARG A 282 -9.51 17.81 -12.69
CA ARG A 282 -10.60 16.92 -13.11
C ARG A 282 -11.90 17.15 -12.37
N ASP A 283 -11.84 17.42 -11.06
CA ASP A 283 -13.01 17.59 -10.20
C ASP A 283 -13.48 19.05 -10.25
N PRO A 284 -14.69 19.35 -10.77
CA PRO A 284 -15.17 20.73 -10.90
C PRO A 284 -15.25 21.47 -9.56
N ARG A 285 -15.57 20.78 -8.45
CA ARG A 285 -15.66 21.42 -7.14
C ARG A 285 -14.27 21.80 -6.60
N THR A 286 -13.31 20.92 -6.79
CA THR A 286 -11.91 21.20 -6.43
C THR A 286 -11.35 22.33 -7.30
N ALA A 287 -11.65 22.32 -8.59
CA ALA A 287 -11.27 23.37 -9.54
C ALA A 287 -11.84 24.74 -9.14
N GLU A 288 -13.11 24.81 -8.69
CA GLU A 288 -13.72 26.04 -8.20
C GLU A 288 -12.98 26.63 -6.99
N VAL A 289 -12.56 25.77 -6.05
CA VAL A 289 -11.75 26.19 -4.89
C VAL A 289 -10.37 26.70 -5.34
N ALA A 290 -9.71 25.97 -6.24
CA ALA A 290 -8.41 26.37 -6.78
C ALA A 290 -8.51 27.73 -7.53
N GLU A 291 -9.53 27.92 -8.35
CA GLU A 291 -9.78 29.17 -9.06
C GLU A 291 -9.90 30.35 -8.09
N LYS A 292 -10.72 30.20 -7.04
CA LYS A 292 -10.87 31.22 -6.00
C LYS A 292 -9.55 31.54 -5.31
N LEU A 293 -8.73 30.51 -5.04
CA LEU A 293 -7.41 30.69 -4.40
C LEU A 293 -6.43 31.41 -5.32
N ILE A 294 -6.39 31.05 -6.61
CA ILE A 294 -5.53 31.66 -7.62
C ILE A 294 -5.88 33.15 -7.76
N ARG A 295 -7.18 33.50 -7.82
CA ARG A 295 -7.64 34.89 -7.92
C ARG A 295 -7.37 35.67 -6.62
N LEU A 296 -7.56 35.03 -5.45
CA LEU A 296 -7.20 35.63 -4.17
C LEU A 296 -5.69 35.97 -4.09
N ALA A 297 -4.83 35.18 -4.72
CA ALA A 297 -3.41 35.41 -4.81
C ALA A 297 -3.01 36.52 -5.78
N GLY A 298 -3.96 37.06 -6.56
CA GLY A 298 -3.74 38.17 -7.48
C GLY A 298 -3.37 37.77 -8.91
N PHE A 299 -3.44 36.50 -9.27
CA PHE A 299 -3.16 36.04 -10.63
C PHE A 299 -4.42 36.09 -11.49
N ASP A 300 -4.28 36.63 -12.70
CA ASP A 300 -5.32 36.70 -13.71
C ASP A 300 -5.30 35.49 -14.67
N GLU A 301 -6.30 35.41 -15.55
CA GLU A 301 -6.40 34.32 -16.54
C GLU A 301 -5.28 34.35 -17.61
N ARG A 302 -4.63 35.49 -17.80
CA ARG A 302 -3.50 35.62 -18.74
C ARG A 302 -2.26 34.91 -18.20
N THR A 303 -2.10 34.95 -16.87
CA THR A 303 -0.97 34.32 -16.17
C THR A 303 -1.26 32.85 -15.85
N VAL A 304 -2.47 32.59 -15.29
CA VAL A 304 -2.88 31.24 -14.89
C VAL A 304 -4.25 30.93 -15.46
N GLU A 305 -4.30 30.00 -16.40
CA GLU A 305 -5.51 29.46 -17.00
C GLU A 305 -5.83 28.08 -16.40
N LEU A 306 -6.98 27.97 -15.74
CA LEU A 306 -7.44 26.69 -15.17
C LEU A 306 -8.45 26.03 -16.11
N ILE A 307 -8.19 24.79 -16.47
CA ILE A 307 -9.04 23.96 -17.32
C ILE A 307 -9.66 22.86 -16.49
N VAL A 308 -10.99 22.79 -16.51
CA VAL A 308 -11.73 21.69 -15.86
C VAL A 308 -11.86 20.53 -16.84
N GLY A 309 -11.27 19.38 -16.50
CA GLY A 309 -11.31 18.18 -17.33
C GLY A 309 -10.27 17.15 -16.93
N SER A 310 -10.34 15.97 -17.55
CA SER A 310 -9.31 14.94 -17.38
C SER A 310 -8.10 15.24 -18.26
N SER A 311 -6.90 14.89 -17.79
CA SER A 311 -5.67 15.03 -18.57
C SER A 311 -5.76 14.33 -19.93
N GLU A 312 -6.42 13.17 -19.97
CA GLU A 312 -6.65 12.36 -21.17
C GLU A 312 -7.48 13.07 -22.24
N GLU A 313 -8.47 13.88 -21.81
CA GLU A 313 -9.33 14.66 -22.72
C GLU A 313 -8.69 16.01 -23.10
N VAL A 314 -7.96 16.63 -22.18
CA VAL A 314 -7.39 17.96 -22.33
C VAL A 314 -6.10 17.94 -23.17
N ILE A 315 -5.17 17.01 -22.93
CA ILE A 315 -3.88 16.97 -23.62
C ILE A 315 -4.04 16.96 -25.15
N PRO A 316 -4.91 16.12 -25.77
CA PRO A 316 -5.10 16.12 -27.23
C PRO A 316 -5.62 17.46 -27.78
N ARG A 317 -6.33 18.23 -26.95
CA ARG A 317 -6.97 19.49 -27.34
C ARG A 317 -6.10 20.72 -27.05
N LEU A 318 -4.99 20.59 -26.35
CA LEU A 318 -4.11 21.71 -25.96
C LEU A 318 -3.72 22.56 -27.17
N ARG A 319 -3.34 21.91 -28.27
CA ARG A 319 -2.89 22.60 -29.50
C ARG A 319 -4.03 23.31 -30.23
N THR A 320 -5.17 22.64 -30.36
CA THR A 320 -6.29 23.13 -31.18
C THR A 320 -7.21 24.10 -30.44
N THR A 321 -7.53 23.81 -29.19
CA THR A 321 -8.50 24.59 -28.41
C THR A 321 -7.82 25.66 -27.57
N TYR A 322 -6.66 25.34 -26.97
CA TYR A 322 -5.98 26.24 -26.04
C TYR A 322 -4.76 26.95 -26.64
N GLN A 323 -4.54 26.77 -27.95
CA GLN A 323 -3.46 27.40 -28.72
C GLN A 323 -2.08 27.16 -28.13
N LEU A 324 -1.89 26.00 -27.50
CA LEU A 324 -0.64 25.62 -26.88
C LEU A 324 0.15 24.69 -27.81
N SER A 325 1.14 25.22 -28.50
CA SER A 325 1.95 24.48 -29.49
C SER A 325 3.13 23.73 -28.84
N ARG A 326 3.64 24.21 -27.72
CA ARG A 326 4.79 23.66 -27.00
C ARG A 326 4.71 23.95 -25.51
N VAL A 327 5.33 23.09 -24.71
CA VAL A 327 5.41 23.23 -23.25
C VAL A 327 6.85 23.09 -22.82
N ASP A 328 7.39 24.09 -22.14
CA ASP A 328 8.79 24.09 -21.72
C ASP A 328 9.00 23.33 -20.41
N LEU A 329 7.98 23.36 -19.53
CA LEU A 329 7.95 22.63 -18.26
C LEU A 329 6.58 22.02 -18.03
N VAL A 330 6.56 20.73 -17.67
CA VAL A 330 5.34 19.99 -17.26
C VAL A 330 5.47 19.58 -15.80
N LEU A 331 4.43 19.82 -15.01
CA LEU A 331 4.29 19.26 -13.67
C LEU A 331 3.18 18.19 -13.67
N LEU A 332 3.52 16.96 -13.28
CA LEU A 332 2.59 15.87 -13.02
C LEU A 332 2.34 15.80 -11.52
N ALA A 333 1.21 16.33 -11.05
CA ALA A 333 0.85 16.41 -9.63
C ALA A 333 -0.50 15.76 -9.31
N HIS A 334 -1.08 15.05 -10.27
CA HIS A 334 -2.32 14.28 -10.11
C HIS A 334 -2.04 12.81 -9.73
N ARG A 335 -2.93 11.89 -10.10
CA ARG A 335 -2.80 10.46 -9.71
C ARG A 335 -1.60 9.78 -10.40
N PRO A 336 -0.60 9.24 -9.68
CA PRO A 336 0.63 8.68 -10.25
C PRO A 336 0.41 7.56 -11.28
N ARG A 337 -0.71 6.81 -11.17
CA ARG A 337 -1.10 5.79 -12.15
C ARG A 337 -1.35 6.33 -13.56
N CYS A 338 -1.62 7.62 -13.71
CA CYS A 338 -1.88 8.27 -15.00
C CYS A 338 -0.59 8.81 -15.66
N TYR A 339 0.49 8.98 -14.91
CA TYR A 339 1.70 9.67 -15.37
C TYR A 339 2.30 9.09 -16.67
N LEU A 340 2.38 7.76 -16.77
CA LEU A 340 2.93 7.13 -17.97
C LEU A 340 2.08 7.43 -19.21
N ARG A 341 0.76 7.26 -19.11
CA ARG A 341 -0.17 7.54 -20.19
C ARG A 341 -0.09 9.00 -20.62
N ASP A 342 -0.10 9.91 -19.67
CA ASP A 342 -0.11 11.34 -19.94
C ASP A 342 1.23 11.81 -20.55
N LEU A 343 2.36 11.24 -20.10
CA LEU A 343 3.66 11.47 -20.74
C LEU A 343 3.66 11.02 -22.21
N GLN A 344 3.11 9.83 -22.49
CA GLN A 344 2.98 9.31 -23.86
C GLN A 344 2.04 10.15 -24.73
N LEU A 345 0.96 10.69 -24.16
CA LEU A 345 0.08 11.63 -24.86
C LEU A 345 0.80 12.94 -25.21
N LEU A 346 1.58 13.51 -24.28
CA LEU A 346 2.38 14.72 -24.54
C LEU A 346 3.40 14.48 -25.66
N GLU A 347 4.02 13.30 -25.72
CA GLU A 347 4.92 12.89 -26.78
C GLU A 347 4.19 12.73 -28.14
N ALA A 348 3.06 12.00 -28.13
CA ALA A 348 2.27 11.72 -29.34
C ALA A 348 1.75 13.00 -30.00
N HIS A 349 1.42 14.00 -29.19
CA HIS A 349 0.96 15.31 -29.67
C HIS A 349 2.11 16.32 -29.92
N ALA A 350 3.38 15.85 -29.82
CA ALA A 350 4.58 16.66 -30.03
C ALA A 350 4.56 17.99 -29.25
N LEU A 351 4.11 17.94 -27.99
CA LEU A 351 4.02 19.11 -27.12
C LEU A 351 5.34 19.40 -26.38
N LEU A 352 6.26 18.44 -26.32
CA LEU A 352 7.54 18.56 -25.64
C LEU A 352 8.65 18.93 -26.63
N PRO A 353 9.19 20.15 -26.61
CA PRO A 353 10.41 20.47 -27.38
C PRO A 353 11.64 19.80 -26.74
N ALA A 354 12.71 19.62 -27.50
CA ALA A 354 13.99 19.18 -26.96
C ALA A 354 14.45 20.14 -25.84
N GLY A 355 14.88 19.60 -24.71
CA GLY A 355 15.22 20.36 -23.50
C GLY A 355 14.05 20.63 -22.56
N ALA A 356 12.79 20.28 -22.95
CA ALA A 356 11.65 20.38 -22.06
C ALA A 356 11.88 19.58 -20.78
N THR A 357 11.38 20.10 -19.68
CA THR A 357 11.48 19.44 -18.37
C THR A 357 10.12 18.91 -17.92
N VAL A 358 10.06 17.65 -17.51
CA VAL A 358 8.89 17.05 -16.88
C VAL A 358 9.22 16.72 -15.44
N LEU A 359 8.46 17.30 -14.52
CA LEU A 359 8.50 16.99 -13.09
C LEU A 359 7.31 16.10 -12.74
N ALA A 360 7.56 15.03 -12.01
CA ALA A 360 6.51 14.15 -11.50
C ALA A 360 6.63 14.04 -9.99
N ASP A 361 5.58 14.44 -9.29
CA ASP A 361 5.53 14.36 -7.84
C ASP A 361 5.07 12.98 -7.37
N HIS A 362 5.30 12.64 -6.10
CA HIS A 362 4.84 11.40 -5.47
C HIS A 362 5.26 10.11 -6.20
N VAL A 363 6.43 10.09 -6.84
CA VAL A 363 6.88 8.94 -7.65
C VAL A 363 7.33 7.74 -6.81
N LEU A 364 7.61 7.92 -5.50
CA LEU A 364 7.97 6.84 -4.58
C LEU A 364 6.82 6.45 -3.66
N PHE A 365 5.99 7.41 -3.24
CA PHE A 365 4.80 7.14 -2.41
C PHE A 365 3.63 8.07 -2.81
N PRO A 366 2.47 7.51 -3.25
CA PRO A 366 2.14 6.09 -3.43
C PRO A 366 2.93 5.39 -4.53
N GLY A 367 3.62 6.16 -5.40
CA GLY A 367 4.58 5.67 -6.35
C GLY A 367 4.09 5.53 -7.79
N ALA A 368 5.04 5.69 -8.75
CA ALA A 368 4.82 5.57 -10.19
C ALA A 368 5.88 4.66 -10.87
N PRO A 369 5.97 3.37 -10.50
CA PRO A 369 7.06 2.51 -10.94
C PRO A 369 7.10 2.31 -12.46
N ARG A 370 5.96 2.14 -13.13
CA ARG A 370 5.88 1.99 -14.60
C ARG A 370 6.34 3.25 -15.33
N PHE A 371 5.98 4.42 -14.83
CA PHE A 371 6.43 5.72 -15.35
C PHE A 371 7.95 5.85 -15.23
N LEU A 372 8.51 5.57 -14.05
CA LEU A 372 9.96 5.63 -13.83
C LEU A 372 10.73 4.63 -14.68
N GLN A 373 10.19 3.42 -14.86
CA GLN A 373 10.78 2.40 -15.70
C GLN A 373 10.83 2.88 -17.16
N TYR A 374 9.71 3.37 -17.69
CA TYR A 374 9.63 3.90 -19.05
C TYR A 374 10.61 5.07 -19.26
N ALA A 375 10.60 6.06 -18.38
CA ALA A 375 11.47 7.21 -18.48
C ALA A 375 12.97 6.85 -18.51
N LYS A 376 13.37 5.78 -17.81
CA LYS A 376 14.75 5.30 -17.76
C LYS A 376 15.13 4.43 -18.96
N SER A 377 14.18 3.68 -19.53
CA SER A 377 14.46 2.66 -20.56
C SER A 377 14.24 3.14 -21.99
N CYS A 378 13.41 4.17 -22.23
CA CYS A 378 13.04 4.59 -23.59
C CYS A 378 14.12 5.41 -24.32
N GLY A 379 15.23 5.76 -23.65
CA GLY A 379 16.33 6.52 -24.25
C GLY A 379 16.07 8.00 -24.54
N ARG A 380 14.83 8.48 -24.38
CA ARG A 380 14.40 9.85 -24.71
C ARG A 380 14.51 10.85 -23.55
N TYR A 381 14.74 10.37 -22.32
CA TYR A 381 14.81 11.20 -21.14
C TYR A 381 16.09 11.02 -20.37
N ARG A 382 16.63 12.13 -19.89
CA ARG A 382 17.60 12.13 -18.80
C ARG A 382 16.83 12.24 -17.50
N CYS A 383 16.87 11.19 -16.65
CA CYS A 383 16.08 11.08 -15.44
C CYS A 383 16.95 11.35 -14.19
N ARG A 384 16.51 12.29 -13.35
CA ARG A 384 17.06 12.57 -12.01
C ARG A 384 15.96 12.39 -10.97
N LEU A 385 16.24 11.62 -9.92
CA LEU A 385 15.31 11.43 -8.79
C LEU A 385 15.79 12.23 -7.59
N HIS A 386 14.93 13.10 -7.08
CA HIS A 386 15.13 13.85 -5.86
C HIS A 386 14.38 13.16 -4.73
N HIS A 387 15.12 12.58 -3.78
CA HIS A 387 14.56 11.92 -2.62
C HIS A 387 14.13 12.95 -1.58
N THR A 388 12.90 12.82 -1.09
CA THR A 388 12.29 13.67 -0.07
C THR A 388 11.47 12.83 0.91
N GLY A 389 10.82 13.48 1.90
CA GLY A 389 9.75 12.89 2.68
C GLY A 389 8.40 13.47 2.29
N LEU A 390 7.32 12.84 2.74
CA LEU A 390 5.99 13.44 2.61
C LEU A 390 5.90 14.69 3.52
N PRO A 391 5.20 15.74 3.09
CA PRO A 391 4.85 16.86 3.97
C PRO A 391 4.18 16.34 5.25
N ASP A 392 4.51 16.89 6.41
CA ASP A 392 4.03 16.50 7.74
C ASP A 392 4.37 15.06 8.18
N PHE A 393 4.89 14.21 7.28
CA PHE A 393 5.31 12.83 7.54
C PHE A 393 6.70 12.52 6.96
N PRO A 394 7.76 13.22 7.37
CA PRO A 394 9.09 13.11 6.75
C PRO A 394 9.72 11.70 6.87
N ALA A 395 9.23 10.88 7.81
CA ALA A 395 9.64 9.48 7.93
C ALA A 395 9.10 8.57 6.81
N ILE A 396 8.08 9.01 6.06
CA ILE A 396 7.58 8.32 4.88
C ILE A 396 8.36 8.85 3.68
N LYS A 397 9.21 7.99 3.12
CA LYS A 397 10.04 8.34 1.97
C LYS A 397 9.19 8.57 0.73
N ASP A 398 9.44 9.68 0.07
CA ASP A 398 8.84 10.04 -1.20
C ASP A 398 9.89 10.70 -2.11
N GLY A 399 9.49 11.17 -3.29
CA GLY A 399 10.40 11.84 -4.20
C GLY A 399 9.73 12.49 -5.40
N ILE A 400 10.48 13.39 -6.02
CA ILE A 400 10.16 14.01 -7.31
C ILE A 400 11.09 13.45 -8.38
N ALA A 401 10.54 13.00 -9.50
CA ALA A 401 11.32 12.69 -10.69
C ALA A 401 11.39 13.91 -11.62
N GLN A 402 12.61 14.29 -11.97
CA GLN A 402 12.90 15.31 -12.97
C GLN A 402 13.38 14.62 -14.25
N LEU A 403 12.65 14.79 -15.34
CA LEU A 403 12.98 14.28 -16.65
C LEU A 403 13.33 15.44 -17.57
N THR A 404 14.45 15.35 -18.28
CA THR A 404 14.77 16.29 -19.37
C THR A 404 14.63 15.55 -20.69
N TYR A 405 13.75 16.03 -21.54
CA TYR A 405 13.47 15.43 -22.85
C TYR A 405 14.60 15.73 -23.84
N ALA A 406 15.19 14.69 -24.42
CA ALA A 406 16.29 14.84 -25.38
C ALA A 406 15.82 15.08 -26.83
N GLY A 407 14.53 14.85 -27.09
CA GLY A 407 13.94 14.89 -28.43
C GLY A 407 13.40 13.51 -28.86
N PRO A 408 12.70 13.45 -29.99
CA PRO A 408 12.36 12.18 -30.61
C PRO A 408 13.66 11.46 -30.99
N GLY A 409 13.85 10.23 -30.49
CA GLY A 409 15.01 9.40 -30.80
C GLY A 409 14.94 8.85 -32.22
#